data_3eb3a0f7d36289511b9ae8fbe0db90e6
#
_entry.id   3eb3a0f7d36289511b9ae8fbe0db90e6
#
_cell.length_a   1.000
_cell.length_b   1.000
_cell.length_c   1.000
_cell.angle_alpha   90.00
_cell.angle_beta   90.00
_cell.angle_gamma   90.00
#
_symmetry.space_group_name_H-M   'P 1'
#
loop_
_entity.id
_entity.type
_entity.pdbx_description
1 polymer ?
#
loop_
_entity_poly.entity_id
_entity_poly.type
_entity_poly.pdbx_seq_one_letter_code
_entity_poly.pdbx_strand_id
1 'polypeptide(L)'
;MKDMTLLVMAAGMGSRYGGLKQLDAVGPNGETIIDFSVYDAIRAGYNKVVFIIREDFEKQFKQKISNKYKNKIDVEIVYQDLNDLPGSFRCPNERSKPWGTGHAIFAARNVISEPFVAINGDDFYGKESFEVISNYYSSVNSGFAMAAFQLDKTLSENGSVSRGICEQNSNELVTVVETHDIKKNSAGIIECDRDISLLGSELVSMNMWGFTPILFDHLERMFNDFLTDSISDLKSEFLIPSVINDLIEKNIEKVKVLKTQSTWFGVTYVEDKAFVESQIKELIQSGEYPVSLF
;
A
#
# COMPACT_ATOMS: atom_id res chain seq x y z
N MET A 1 -1.44 22.36 10.23
CA MET A 1 -0.96 21.35 9.24
C MET A 1 -2.00 21.28 8.16
N LYS A 2 -1.62 20.95 6.92
CA LYS A 2 -2.61 20.68 5.86
C LYS A 2 -3.33 19.38 6.16
N ASP A 3 -4.59 19.28 5.75
CA ASP A 3 -5.32 18.02 5.85
C ASP A 3 -4.65 16.96 4.98
N MET A 4 -4.56 15.75 5.50
CA MET A 4 -3.92 14.62 4.85
C MET A 4 -4.58 13.31 5.24
N THR A 5 -4.92 12.50 4.25
CA THR A 5 -5.63 11.23 4.45
C THR A 5 -4.69 10.04 4.32
N LEU A 6 -4.82 9.07 5.22
CA LEU A 6 -4.32 7.72 5.04
C LEU A 6 -5.39 6.87 4.35
N LEU A 7 -5.09 6.28 3.20
CA LEU A 7 -5.93 5.35 2.48
C LEU A 7 -5.38 3.93 2.62
N VAL A 8 -6.12 3.07 3.30
CA VAL A 8 -5.70 1.70 3.59
C VAL A 8 -6.45 0.71 2.71
N MET A 9 -5.75 0.03 1.81
CA MET A 9 -6.31 -1.02 0.96
C MET A 9 -6.40 -2.32 1.75
N ALA A 10 -7.58 -2.66 2.25
CA ALA A 10 -7.85 -3.83 3.09
C ALA A 10 -8.95 -4.75 2.53
N ALA A 11 -9.27 -4.65 1.23
CA ALA A 11 -10.27 -5.50 0.55
C ALA A 11 -9.71 -6.87 0.10
N GLY A 12 -8.40 -7.09 0.21
CA GLY A 12 -7.75 -8.34 -0.20
C GLY A 12 -8.21 -9.55 0.60
N MET A 13 -8.47 -10.67 -0.09
CA MET A 13 -8.99 -11.90 0.54
C MET A 13 -7.93 -12.77 1.21
N GLY A 14 -6.64 -12.44 1.09
CA GLY A 14 -5.58 -13.27 1.67
C GLY A 14 -5.66 -14.74 1.22
N SER A 15 -5.86 -15.00 -0.08
CA SER A 15 -6.12 -16.35 -0.61
C SER A 15 -5.07 -17.40 -0.22
N ARG A 16 -3.84 -16.98 0.04
CA ARG A 16 -2.75 -17.85 0.53
C ARG A 16 -2.78 -18.04 2.05
N TYR A 17 -3.46 -17.17 2.79
CA TYR A 17 -3.52 -17.18 4.24
C TYR A 17 -4.77 -17.89 4.79
N GLY A 18 -5.77 -18.13 3.95
CA GLY A 18 -7.01 -18.83 4.32
C GLY A 18 -7.99 -18.01 5.17
N GLY A 19 -7.80 -16.67 5.29
CA GLY A 19 -8.65 -15.80 6.09
C GLY A 19 -8.35 -14.31 5.92
N LEU A 20 -8.99 -13.48 6.74
CA LEU A 20 -8.78 -12.03 6.77
C LEU A 20 -7.52 -11.70 7.57
N LYS A 21 -6.34 -11.89 6.98
CA LYS A 21 -5.05 -11.67 7.63
C LYS A 21 -4.88 -10.25 8.22
N GLN A 22 -5.57 -9.25 7.65
CA GLN A 22 -5.56 -7.88 8.13
C GLN A 22 -6.15 -7.73 9.55
N LEU A 23 -6.92 -8.73 10.01
CA LEU A 23 -7.55 -8.75 11.32
C LEU A 23 -6.76 -9.54 12.37
N ASP A 24 -5.63 -10.12 12.01
CA ASP A 24 -4.82 -10.92 12.92
C ASP A 24 -4.00 -10.01 13.83
N ALA A 25 -4.04 -10.35 15.12
CA ALA A 25 -3.23 -9.66 16.10
C ALA A 25 -1.74 -10.01 15.93
N VAL A 26 -0.90 -8.98 15.99
CA VAL A 26 0.56 -9.06 15.96
C VAL A 26 1.20 -8.32 17.15
N GLY A 27 0.45 -7.44 17.80
CA GLY A 27 0.85 -6.72 19.01
C GLY A 27 0.37 -7.38 20.29
N PRO A 28 0.98 -7.01 21.44
CA PRO A 28 0.73 -7.67 22.75
C PRO A 28 -0.68 -7.48 23.30
N ASN A 29 -1.41 -6.43 22.90
CA ASN A 29 -2.77 -6.16 23.34
C ASN A 29 -3.82 -6.41 22.24
N GLY A 30 -3.46 -7.20 21.22
CA GLY A 30 -4.34 -7.52 20.12
C GLY A 30 -4.30 -6.48 18.99
N GLU A 31 -3.26 -5.66 18.94
CA GLU A 31 -3.04 -4.75 17.83
C GLU A 31 -2.73 -5.53 16.54
N THR A 32 -3.30 -5.07 15.44
CA THR A 32 -3.05 -5.57 14.08
C THR A 32 -2.00 -4.71 13.39
N ILE A 33 -1.48 -5.12 12.23
CA ILE A 33 -0.57 -4.30 11.42
C ILE A 33 -1.21 -2.94 11.07
N ILE A 34 -2.51 -2.94 10.75
CA ILE A 34 -3.25 -1.70 10.47
C ILE A 34 -3.20 -0.72 11.66
N ASP A 35 -3.26 -1.22 12.90
CA ASP A 35 -3.22 -0.37 14.08
C ASP A 35 -1.90 0.42 14.16
N PHE A 36 -0.77 -0.21 13.81
CA PHE A 36 0.54 0.45 13.75
C PHE A 36 0.58 1.50 12.63
N SER A 37 0.05 1.18 11.44
CA SER A 37 -0.01 2.13 10.33
C SER A 37 -0.87 3.36 10.67
N VAL A 38 -2.02 3.17 11.30
CA VAL A 38 -2.89 4.30 11.73
C VAL A 38 -2.22 5.10 12.84
N TYR A 39 -1.54 4.44 13.78
CA TYR A 39 -0.80 5.12 14.85
C TYR A 39 0.33 5.99 14.29
N ASP A 40 1.09 5.46 13.31
CA ASP A 40 2.16 6.20 12.65
C ASP A 40 1.63 7.39 11.84
N ALA A 41 0.53 7.20 11.12
CA ALA A 41 -0.13 8.27 10.40
C ALA A 41 -0.56 9.41 11.34
N ILE A 42 -1.18 9.09 12.49
CA ILE A 42 -1.56 10.09 13.49
C ILE A 42 -0.32 10.85 13.99
N ARG A 43 0.77 10.14 14.32
CA ARG A 43 2.04 10.76 14.75
C ARG A 43 2.63 11.69 13.68
N ALA A 44 2.48 11.32 12.40
CA ALA A 44 2.95 12.10 11.27
C ALA A 44 1.98 13.25 10.87
N GLY A 45 0.88 13.43 11.61
CA GLY A 45 -0.05 14.55 11.44
C GLY A 45 -1.18 14.33 10.43
N TYR A 46 -1.46 13.07 10.07
CA TYR A 46 -2.66 12.74 9.29
C TYR A 46 -3.90 12.92 10.16
N ASN A 47 -4.96 13.44 9.59
CA ASN A 47 -6.19 13.77 10.31
C ASN A 47 -7.40 12.93 9.86
N LYS A 48 -7.24 12.10 8.84
CA LYS A 48 -8.28 11.21 8.33
C LYS A 48 -7.69 9.87 7.90
N VAL A 49 -8.44 8.79 8.10
CA VAL A 49 -8.18 7.47 7.54
C VAL A 49 -9.39 6.97 6.79
N VAL A 50 -9.16 6.49 5.57
CA VAL A 50 -10.18 5.84 4.72
C VAL A 50 -9.78 4.39 4.53
N PHE A 51 -10.66 3.47 4.90
CA PHE A 51 -10.45 2.04 4.70
C PHE A 51 -11.22 1.55 3.48
N ILE A 52 -10.52 0.94 2.54
CA ILE A 52 -11.14 0.23 1.43
C ILE A 52 -11.28 -1.22 1.84
N ILE A 53 -12.50 -1.67 1.99
CA ILE A 53 -12.83 -3.04 2.38
C ILE A 53 -13.86 -3.65 1.42
N ARG A 54 -14.19 -4.90 1.62
CA ARG A 54 -15.38 -5.53 1.03
C ARG A 54 -16.56 -5.35 1.99
N GLU A 55 -17.75 -5.17 1.44
CA GLU A 55 -18.97 -4.97 2.22
C GLU A 55 -19.26 -6.16 3.16
N ASP A 56 -19.02 -7.39 2.70
CA ASP A 56 -19.36 -8.62 3.43
C ASP A 56 -18.64 -8.79 4.78
N PHE A 57 -17.54 -8.08 5.03
CA PHE A 57 -16.87 -8.12 6.33
C PHE A 57 -16.83 -6.79 7.09
N GLU A 58 -17.64 -5.83 6.68
CA GLU A 58 -17.74 -4.51 7.34
C GLU A 58 -17.93 -4.62 8.87
N LYS A 59 -18.89 -5.44 9.29
CA LYS A 59 -19.21 -5.59 10.72
C LYS A 59 -18.00 -6.06 11.54
N GLN A 60 -17.28 -7.07 11.03
CA GLN A 60 -16.10 -7.62 11.69
C GLN A 60 -14.95 -6.60 11.68
N PHE A 61 -14.74 -5.91 10.56
CA PHE A 61 -13.74 -4.86 10.44
C PHE A 61 -13.99 -3.71 11.40
N LYS A 62 -15.22 -3.21 11.50
CA LYS A 62 -15.59 -2.18 12.46
C LYS A 62 -15.31 -2.59 13.90
N GLN A 63 -15.66 -3.81 14.29
CA GLN A 63 -15.46 -4.31 15.65
C GLN A 63 -13.99 -4.45 16.02
N LYS A 64 -13.16 -4.97 15.10
CA LYS A 64 -11.76 -5.30 15.39
C LYS A 64 -10.78 -4.16 15.11
N ILE A 65 -11.11 -3.27 14.15
CA ILE A 65 -10.20 -2.25 13.63
C ILE A 65 -10.76 -0.85 13.85
N SER A 66 -11.69 -0.39 13.02
CA SER A 66 -12.00 1.03 12.90
C SER A 66 -12.61 1.65 14.16
N ASN A 67 -13.31 0.89 15.00
CA ASN A 67 -13.86 1.40 16.26
C ASN A 67 -12.77 1.83 17.26
N LYS A 68 -11.54 1.32 17.16
CA LYS A 68 -10.41 1.70 18.03
C LYS A 68 -10.00 3.16 17.83
N TYR A 69 -10.24 3.71 16.63
CA TYR A 69 -9.75 5.03 16.25
C TYR A 69 -10.76 6.15 16.48
N LYS A 70 -11.98 5.84 16.93
CA LYS A 70 -12.99 6.83 17.27
C LYS A 70 -12.40 7.87 18.24
N ASN A 71 -12.56 9.14 17.92
CA ASN A 71 -12.00 10.28 18.68
C ASN A 71 -10.46 10.42 18.60
N LYS A 72 -9.77 9.67 17.76
CA LYS A 72 -8.31 9.78 17.54
C LYS A 72 -8.00 10.38 16.17
N ILE A 73 -8.75 9.97 15.16
CA ILE A 73 -8.64 10.41 13.77
C ILE A 73 -10.03 10.29 13.13
N ASP A 74 -10.31 11.08 12.10
CA ASP A 74 -11.53 10.90 11.31
C ASP A 74 -11.48 9.58 10.52
N VAL A 75 -12.58 8.82 10.53
CA VAL A 75 -12.60 7.44 9.98
C VAL A 75 -13.74 7.29 9.00
N GLU A 76 -13.39 6.96 7.76
CA GLU A 76 -14.35 6.58 6.73
C GLU A 76 -14.09 5.17 6.20
N ILE A 77 -15.15 4.53 5.71
CA ILE A 77 -15.11 3.21 5.07
C ILE A 77 -15.72 3.31 3.70
N VAL A 78 -15.04 2.79 2.70
CA VAL A 78 -15.53 2.64 1.34
C VAL A 78 -15.44 1.18 0.90
N TYR A 79 -16.30 0.77 -0.04
CA TYR A 79 -16.31 -0.61 -0.50
C TYR A 79 -15.71 -0.72 -1.89
N GLN A 80 -14.84 -1.70 -2.07
CA GLN A 80 -14.39 -2.11 -3.39
C GLN A 80 -15.44 -3.05 -4.00
N ASP A 81 -16.42 -2.47 -4.70
CA ASP A 81 -17.46 -3.22 -5.40
C ASP A 81 -17.04 -3.48 -6.86
N LEU A 82 -17.12 -4.73 -7.32
CA LEU A 82 -16.82 -5.12 -8.70
C LEU A 82 -17.65 -4.37 -9.75
N ASN A 83 -18.82 -3.87 -9.37
CA ASN A 83 -19.74 -3.13 -10.23
C ASN A 83 -19.52 -1.61 -10.18
N ASP A 84 -18.64 -1.10 -9.31
CA ASP A 84 -18.29 0.33 -9.30
C ASP A 84 -17.32 0.64 -10.44
N LEU A 85 -17.84 0.66 -11.65
CA LEU A 85 -17.10 0.87 -12.90
C LEU A 85 -17.42 2.23 -13.50
N PRO A 86 -16.45 2.89 -14.15
CA PRO A 86 -16.70 4.16 -14.82
C PRO A 86 -17.57 3.98 -16.07
N GLY A 87 -18.24 5.05 -16.49
CA GLY A 87 -19.02 5.09 -17.73
C GLY A 87 -20.22 4.12 -17.72
N SER A 88 -20.37 3.35 -18.80
CA SER A 88 -21.47 2.40 -18.99
C SER A 88 -21.04 0.94 -18.87
N PHE A 89 -19.83 0.68 -18.42
CA PHE A 89 -19.32 -0.70 -18.25
C PHE A 89 -20.13 -1.47 -17.21
N ARG A 90 -20.20 -2.78 -17.40
CA ARG A 90 -20.82 -3.71 -16.45
C ARG A 90 -19.86 -4.85 -16.17
N CYS A 91 -19.74 -5.21 -14.90
CA CYS A 91 -18.91 -6.35 -14.51
C CYS A 91 -19.45 -7.64 -15.14
N PRO A 92 -18.62 -8.47 -15.79
CA PRO A 92 -19.01 -9.80 -16.25
C PRO A 92 -19.51 -10.67 -15.07
N ASN A 93 -20.61 -11.40 -15.27
CA ASN A 93 -21.21 -12.22 -14.21
C ASN A 93 -20.25 -13.28 -13.63
N GLU A 94 -19.34 -13.76 -14.43
CA GLU A 94 -18.37 -14.80 -14.06
C GLU A 94 -17.15 -14.24 -13.33
N ARG A 95 -17.00 -12.89 -13.26
CA ARG A 95 -15.86 -12.29 -12.60
C ARG A 95 -16.06 -12.27 -11.08
N SER A 96 -15.13 -12.88 -10.37
CA SER A 96 -15.04 -12.83 -8.90
C SER A 96 -13.76 -12.14 -8.41
N LYS A 97 -12.76 -11.95 -9.29
CA LYS A 97 -11.49 -11.32 -8.95
C LYS A 97 -11.65 -9.80 -8.90
N PRO A 98 -11.17 -9.11 -7.84
CA PRO A 98 -11.10 -7.65 -7.82
C PRO A 98 -10.34 -7.08 -9.03
N TRP A 99 -10.68 -5.85 -9.43
CA TRP A 99 -10.07 -5.19 -10.59
C TRP A 99 -8.64 -4.67 -10.34
N GLY A 100 -8.08 -4.87 -9.15
CA GLY A 100 -6.71 -4.46 -8.82
C GLY A 100 -6.65 -3.21 -7.92
N THR A 101 -5.41 -2.77 -7.61
CA THR A 101 -5.13 -1.68 -6.67
C THR A 101 -5.55 -0.31 -7.21
N GLY A 102 -5.51 -0.10 -8.53
CA GLY A 102 -6.02 1.14 -9.15
C GLY A 102 -7.51 1.31 -8.94
N HIS A 103 -8.30 0.25 -9.13
CA HIS A 103 -9.73 0.25 -8.83
C HIS A 103 -10.02 0.41 -7.34
N ALA A 104 -9.22 -0.24 -6.48
CA ALA A 104 -9.36 -0.06 -5.04
C ALA A 104 -9.26 1.42 -4.65
N ILE A 105 -8.21 2.12 -5.10
CA ILE A 105 -8.03 3.55 -4.83
C ILE A 105 -9.17 4.37 -5.46
N PHE A 106 -9.60 4.04 -6.68
CA PHE A 106 -10.70 4.73 -7.37
C PHE A 106 -12.02 4.69 -6.57
N ALA A 107 -12.27 3.64 -5.80
CA ALA A 107 -13.45 3.56 -4.93
C ALA A 107 -13.54 4.71 -3.90
N ALA A 108 -12.40 5.32 -3.53
CA ALA A 108 -12.33 6.41 -2.55
C ALA A 108 -12.53 7.81 -3.15
N ARG A 109 -12.76 7.95 -4.46
CA ARG A 109 -12.85 9.23 -5.19
C ARG A 109 -13.84 10.24 -4.65
N ASN A 110 -14.92 9.77 -4.03
CA ASN A 110 -15.99 10.64 -3.51
C ASN A 110 -15.78 11.07 -2.06
N VAL A 111 -14.76 10.55 -1.39
CA VAL A 111 -14.53 10.81 0.05
C VAL A 111 -13.18 11.44 0.34
N ILE A 112 -12.29 11.57 -0.65
CA ILE A 112 -10.97 12.19 -0.51
C ILE A 112 -10.88 13.39 -1.43
N SER A 113 -10.64 14.57 -0.86
CA SER A 113 -10.44 15.84 -1.59
C SER A 113 -9.12 16.54 -1.22
N GLU A 114 -8.35 15.96 -0.32
CA GLU A 114 -7.05 16.40 0.17
C GLU A 114 -5.93 15.45 -0.30
N PRO A 115 -4.64 15.83 -0.18
CA PRO A 115 -3.53 14.90 -0.40
C PRO A 115 -3.68 13.66 0.47
N PHE A 116 -3.30 12.50 -0.08
CA PHE A 116 -3.46 11.24 0.61
C PHE A 116 -2.32 10.27 0.35
N VAL A 117 -2.16 9.31 1.25
CA VAL A 117 -1.20 8.21 1.10
C VAL A 117 -1.95 6.89 1.04
N ALA A 118 -1.74 6.15 -0.04
CA ALA A 118 -2.27 4.80 -0.21
C ALA A 118 -1.25 3.76 0.27
N ILE A 119 -1.71 2.80 1.06
CA ILE A 119 -0.91 1.67 1.58
C ILE A 119 -1.68 0.35 1.50
N ASN A 120 -0.96 -0.76 1.53
CA ASN A 120 -1.55 -2.07 1.77
C ASN A 120 -1.90 -2.24 3.26
N GLY A 121 -3.03 -2.86 3.56
CA GLY A 121 -3.49 -3.07 4.94
C GLY A 121 -2.80 -4.23 5.69
N ASP A 122 -1.92 -4.96 5.04
CA ASP A 122 -1.22 -6.13 5.58
C ASP A 122 0.30 -5.93 5.69
N ASP A 123 0.76 -4.71 5.44
CA ASP A 123 2.16 -4.32 5.45
C ASP A 123 2.46 -3.32 6.58
N PHE A 124 3.59 -3.52 7.25
CA PHE A 124 4.16 -2.57 8.21
C PHE A 124 5.18 -1.68 7.49
N TYR A 125 5.04 -0.36 7.64
CA TYR A 125 5.86 0.62 6.92
C TYR A 125 6.81 1.40 7.83
N GLY A 126 6.55 1.43 9.14
CA GLY A 126 7.32 2.19 10.13
C GLY A 126 7.11 3.70 10.04
N LYS A 127 7.36 4.36 11.16
CA LYS A 127 7.05 5.78 11.41
C LYS A 127 7.61 6.73 10.36
N GLU A 128 8.91 6.62 10.05
CA GLU A 128 9.59 7.55 9.15
C GLU A 128 8.97 7.57 7.75
N SER A 129 8.41 6.44 7.29
CA SER A 129 7.76 6.35 5.97
C SER A 129 6.55 7.28 5.86
N PHE A 130 5.77 7.43 6.93
CA PHE A 130 4.66 8.37 6.99
C PHE A 130 5.14 9.82 7.11
N GLU A 131 6.19 10.05 7.91
CA GLU A 131 6.77 11.38 8.13
C GLU A 131 7.36 11.96 6.85
N VAL A 132 8.10 11.19 6.05
CA VAL A 132 8.73 11.71 4.82
C VAL A 132 7.68 12.16 3.79
N ILE A 133 6.55 11.45 3.67
CA ILE A 133 5.47 11.84 2.76
C ILE A 133 4.68 13.02 3.34
N SER A 134 4.37 13.03 4.64
CA SER A 134 3.72 14.18 5.29
C SER A 134 4.54 15.45 5.15
N ASN A 135 5.85 15.39 5.38
CA ASN A 135 6.76 16.51 5.23
C ASN A 135 6.80 17.01 3.78
N TYR A 136 6.78 16.12 2.80
CA TYR A 136 6.70 16.50 1.39
C TYR A 136 5.44 17.32 1.11
N TYR A 137 4.25 16.81 1.46
CA TYR A 137 2.99 17.53 1.19
C TYR A 137 2.76 18.75 2.10
N SER A 138 3.49 18.90 3.20
CA SER A 138 3.47 20.13 3.98
C SER A 138 4.05 21.32 3.20
N SER A 139 4.99 21.06 2.29
CA SER A 139 5.73 22.06 1.52
C SER A 139 5.24 22.20 0.07
N VAL A 140 4.51 21.23 -0.47
CA VAL A 140 4.00 21.23 -1.87
C VAL A 140 2.49 21.00 -1.90
N ASN A 141 1.84 21.43 -3.01
CA ASN A 141 0.40 21.29 -3.22
C ASN A 141 0.05 20.39 -4.42
N SER A 142 1.05 19.87 -5.13
CA SER A 142 0.86 19.14 -6.37
C SER A 142 1.93 18.08 -6.55
N GLY A 143 1.72 17.20 -7.52
CA GLY A 143 2.61 16.08 -7.83
C GLY A 143 2.37 14.86 -6.94
N PHE A 144 3.04 13.78 -7.30
CA PHE A 144 2.97 12.52 -6.58
C PHE A 144 4.29 12.23 -5.89
N ALA A 145 4.25 11.34 -4.91
CA ALA A 145 5.42 10.89 -4.18
C ALA A 145 5.31 9.39 -3.86
N MET A 146 6.42 8.78 -3.50
CA MET A 146 6.43 7.44 -2.94
C MET A 146 7.46 7.33 -1.83
N ALA A 147 7.17 6.54 -0.80
CA ALA A 147 8.19 6.08 0.11
C ALA A 147 8.94 4.90 -0.52
N ALA A 148 10.25 5.02 -0.65
CA ALA A 148 11.11 4.00 -1.24
C ALA A 148 11.96 3.34 -0.17
N PHE A 149 11.92 2.02 -0.14
CA PHE A 149 12.66 1.19 0.79
C PHE A 149 13.91 0.61 0.13
N GLN A 150 14.87 0.21 0.93
CA GLN A 150 16.06 -0.48 0.44
C GLN A 150 15.74 -1.97 0.27
N LEU A 151 16.11 -2.57 -0.87
CA LEU A 151 15.74 -3.94 -1.24
C LEU A 151 16.11 -4.96 -0.16
N ASP A 152 17.33 -4.90 0.36
CA ASP A 152 17.82 -5.87 1.35
C ASP A 152 17.03 -5.86 2.67
N LYS A 153 16.36 -4.73 2.99
CA LYS A 153 15.48 -4.56 4.15
C LYS A 153 14.05 -5.07 3.92
N THR A 154 13.76 -5.59 2.72
CA THR A 154 12.43 -6.08 2.33
C THR A 154 12.42 -7.54 1.91
N LEU A 155 13.54 -8.23 2.02
CA LEU A 155 13.66 -9.66 1.69
C LEU A 155 13.04 -10.53 2.79
N SER A 156 12.65 -11.75 2.42
CA SER A 156 12.14 -12.76 3.35
C SER A 156 13.19 -13.86 3.56
N GLU A 157 13.28 -14.34 4.79
CA GLU A 157 14.05 -15.54 5.13
C GLU A 157 13.31 -16.83 4.74
N ASN A 158 11.98 -16.75 4.49
CA ASN A 158 11.10 -17.91 4.28
C ASN A 158 10.87 -18.25 2.80
N GLY A 159 11.40 -17.45 1.86
CA GLY A 159 11.22 -17.70 0.44
C GLY A 159 11.49 -16.50 -0.46
N SER A 160 11.18 -16.67 -1.74
CA SER A 160 11.30 -15.57 -2.71
C SER A 160 10.17 -14.55 -2.54
N VAL A 161 10.47 -13.31 -2.91
CA VAL A 161 9.54 -12.18 -2.85
C VAL A 161 9.44 -11.49 -4.20
N SER A 162 8.37 -10.71 -4.41
CA SER A 162 8.23 -9.81 -5.56
C SER A 162 8.31 -8.38 -5.09
N ARG A 163 9.04 -7.52 -5.83
CA ARG A 163 9.25 -6.11 -5.49
C ARG A 163 9.23 -5.24 -6.74
N GLY A 164 8.67 -4.05 -6.62
CA GLY A 164 8.78 -3.03 -7.64
C GLY A 164 10.14 -2.34 -7.58
N ILE A 165 11.11 -2.78 -8.37
CA ILE A 165 12.43 -2.14 -8.46
C ILE A 165 12.27 -0.77 -9.10
N CYS A 166 12.76 0.28 -8.43
CA CYS A 166 12.64 1.65 -8.84
C CYS A 166 13.90 2.16 -9.53
N GLU A 167 13.76 2.69 -10.72
CA GLU A 167 14.78 3.52 -11.34
C GLU A 167 14.44 5.00 -11.09
N GLN A 168 15.42 5.80 -10.71
CA GLN A 168 15.21 7.20 -10.40
C GLN A 168 16.34 8.09 -10.93
N ASN A 169 15.99 9.33 -11.26
CA ASN A 169 16.94 10.39 -11.59
C ASN A 169 16.66 11.62 -10.73
N SER A 170 17.65 12.10 -9.98
CA SER A 170 17.55 13.28 -9.12
C SER A 170 16.36 13.22 -8.13
N ASN A 171 16.08 12.04 -7.58
CA ASN A 171 14.93 11.72 -6.74
C ASN A 171 13.57 11.87 -7.43
N GLU A 172 13.50 11.85 -8.76
CA GLU A 172 12.27 11.65 -9.52
C GLU A 172 12.24 10.21 -10.04
N LEU A 173 11.12 9.53 -9.88
CA LEU A 173 10.92 8.18 -10.38
C LEU A 173 10.93 8.20 -11.91
N VAL A 174 11.71 7.31 -12.51
CA VAL A 174 11.75 7.10 -13.97
C VAL A 174 10.83 5.94 -14.34
N THR A 175 10.93 4.85 -13.58
CA THR A 175 10.07 3.68 -13.76
C THR A 175 10.07 2.82 -12.49
N VAL A 176 9.02 2.03 -12.32
CA VAL A 176 8.94 0.95 -11.34
C VAL A 176 8.64 -0.36 -12.08
N VAL A 177 9.51 -1.35 -11.91
CA VAL A 177 9.39 -2.63 -12.61
C VAL A 177 9.21 -3.75 -11.60
N GLU A 178 8.04 -4.40 -11.66
CA GLU A 178 7.79 -5.58 -10.85
C GLU A 178 8.78 -6.68 -11.20
N THR A 179 9.48 -7.15 -10.20
CA THR A 179 10.53 -8.16 -10.32
C THR A 179 10.19 -9.29 -9.34
N HIS A 180 10.19 -10.51 -9.83
CA HIS A 180 9.74 -11.68 -9.09
C HIS A 180 10.92 -12.57 -8.68
N ASP A 181 10.61 -13.56 -7.84
CA ASP A 181 11.56 -14.57 -7.38
C ASP A 181 12.84 -14.00 -6.73
N ILE A 182 12.73 -12.82 -6.14
CA ILE A 182 13.87 -12.18 -5.46
C ILE A 182 14.17 -12.93 -4.16
N LYS A 183 15.38 -13.44 -4.05
CA LYS A 183 15.86 -14.16 -2.85
C LYS A 183 17.38 -14.09 -2.73
N LYS A 184 17.92 -14.24 -1.52
CA LYS A 184 19.36 -14.49 -1.32
C LYS A 184 19.65 -15.97 -1.48
N ASN A 185 20.67 -16.31 -2.24
CA ASN A 185 21.19 -17.67 -2.31
C ASN A 185 22.15 -17.95 -1.14
N SER A 186 22.68 -19.17 -1.05
CA SER A 186 23.60 -19.60 0.02
C SER A 186 24.93 -18.83 0.06
N ALA A 187 25.29 -18.15 -1.02
CA ALA A 187 26.49 -17.29 -1.11
C ALA A 187 26.16 -15.82 -0.77
N GLY A 188 24.91 -15.50 -0.40
CA GLY A 188 24.48 -14.14 -0.09
C GLY A 188 24.18 -13.27 -1.32
N ILE A 189 24.21 -13.85 -2.52
CA ILE A 189 23.90 -13.15 -3.78
C ILE A 189 22.38 -13.07 -3.95
N ILE A 190 21.89 -11.91 -4.35
CA ILE A 190 20.45 -11.71 -4.64
C ILE A 190 20.18 -12.12 -6.08
N GLU A 191 19.29 -13.09 -6.26
CA GLU A 191 18.81 -13.61 -7.54
C GLU A 191 17.35 -13.15 -7.78
N CYS A 192 16.92 -13.08 -9.03
CA CYS A 192 15.55 -12.78 -9.42
C CYS A 192 15.22 -13.41 -10.78
N ASP A 193 13.96 -13.25 -11.24
CA ASP A 193 13.46 -13.73 -12.54
C ASP A 193 13.96 -12.94 -13.76
N ARG A 194 14.71 -11.85 -13.54
CA ARG A 194 15.22 -10.97 -14.58
C ARG A 194 16.75 -11.12 -14.72
N ASP A 195 17.26 -10.89 -15.91
CA ASP A 195 18.73 -10.84 -16.18
C ASP A 195 19.32 -9.48 -15.74
N ILE A 196 19.31 -9.25 -14.41
CA ILE A 196 19.89 -8.06 -13.77
C ILE A 196 20.66 -8.47 -12.51
N SER A 197 21.67 -7.68 -12.16
CA SER A 197 22.42 -7.86 -10.91
C SER A 197 21.82 -6.97 -9.84
N LEU A 198 21.44 -7.57 -8.71
CA LEU A 198 20.91 -6.86 -7.54
C LEU A 198 21.95 -6.88 -6.41
N LEU A 199 22.21 -5.70 -5.85
CA LEU A 199 23.18 -5.49 -4.76
C LEU A 199 22.53 -5.42 -3.38
N GLY A 200 21.19 -5.26 -3.34
CA GLY A 200 20.42 -5.03 -2.10
C GLY A 200 20.28 -3.55 -1.73
N SER A 201 21.01 -2.67 -2.40
CA SER A 201 20.92 -1.21 -2.19
C SER A 201 19.90 -0.52 -3.10
N GLU A 202 19.31 -1.26 -4.02
CA GLU A 202 18.27 -0.76 -4.90
C GLU A 202 17.08 -0.23 -4.09
N LEU A 203 16.47 0.82 -4.62
CA LEU A 203 15.22 1.33 -4.07
C LEU A 203 14.04 0.51 -4.62
N VAL A 204 13.12 0.17 -3.73
CA VAL A 204 11.92 -0.60 -4.10
C VAL A 204 10.67 0.08 -3.62
N SER A 205 9.60 -0.08 -4.40
CA SER A 205 8.24 0.25 -4.02
C SER A 205 7.65 -0.90 -3.20
N MET A 206 7.06 -0.54 -2.07
CA MET A 206 6.25 -1.42 -1.25
C MET A 206 4.77 -0.95 -1.24
N ASN A 207 4.32 -0.35 -2.35
CA ASN A 207 2.97 0.22 -2.51
C ASN A 207 2.59 1.30 -1.48
N MET A 208 3.57 2.07 -1.01
CA MET A 208 3.31 3.28 -0.23
C MET A 208 3.45 4.50 -1.12
N TRP A 209 2.33 5.01 -1.59
CA TRP A 209 2.23 6.08 -2.58
C TRP A 209 1.52 7.31 -2.01
N GLY A 210 2.12 8.49 -2.19
CA GLY A 210 1.50 9.78 -1.90
C GLY A 210 0.91 10.38 -3.18
N PHE A 211 -0.33 10.84 -3.10
CA PHE A 211 -1.09 11.38 -4.22
C PHE A 211 -1.80 12.68 -3.86
N THR A 212 -2.12 13.47 -4.87
CA THR A 212 -3.14 14.51 -4.80
C THR A 212 -4.43 14.03 -5.48
N PRO A 213 -5.59 14.66 -5.22
CA PRO A 213 -6.88 14.22 -5.76
C PRO A 213 -6.96 14.13 -7.29
N ILE A 214 -6.06 14.80 -8.01
CA ILE A 214 -5.97 14.71 -9.49
C ILE A 214 -5.76 13.25 -9.96
N LEU A 215 -5.24 12.38 -9.10
CA LEU A 215 -5.12 10.96 -9.41
C LEU A 215 -6.48 10.35 -9.80
N PHE A 216 -7.57 10.77 -9.16
CA PHE A 216 -8.89 10.18 -9.45
C PHE A 216 -9.35 10.45 -10.88
N ASP A 217 -9.05 11.62 -11.44
CA ASP A 217 -9.32 11.94 -12.84
C ASP A 217 -8.49 11.06 -13.79
N HIS A 218 -7.23 10.83 -13.43
CA HIS A 218 -6.37 9.92 -14.19
C HIS A 218 -6.88 8.48 -14.11
N LEU A 219 -7.25 8.01 -12.92
CA LEU A 219 -7.77 6.66 -12.72
C LEU A 219 -9.07 6.45 -13.49
N GLU A 220 -10.01 7.38 -13.46
CA GLU A 220 -11.28 7.28 -14.20
C GLU A 220 -11.03 7.07 -15.69
N ARG A 221 -10.21 7.93 -16.31
CA ARG A 221 -9.87 7.83 -17.72
C ARG A 221 -9.15 6.52 -18.04
N MET A 222 -8.07 6.21 -17.30
CA MET A 222 -7.23 5.04 -17.59
C MET A 222 -7.96 3.72 -17.28
N PHE A 223 -8.87 3.72 -16.32
CA PHE A 223 -9.70 2.56 -16.04
C PHE A 223 -10.75 2.32 -17.12
N ASN A 224 -11.32 3.40 -17.73
CA ASN A 224 -12.14 3.30 -18.95
C ASN A 224 -11.38 2.62 -20.10
N ASP A 225 -10.16 3.08 -20.37
CA ASP A 225 -9.32 2.52 -21.42
C ASP A 225 -8.99 1.04 -21.14
N PHE A 226 -8.58 0.72 -19.91
CA PHE A 226 -8.32 -0.65 -19.46
C PHE A 226 -9.53 -1.57 -19.64
N LEU A 227 -10.72 -1.11 -19.25
CA LEU A 227 -11.95 -1.90 -19.38
C LEU A 227 -12.34 -2.12 -20.84
N THR A 228 -12.09 -1.15 -21.71
CA THR A 228 -12.34 -1.29 -23.16
C THR A 228 -11.55 -2.47 -23.74
N ASP A 229 -10.30 -2.64 -23.32
CA ASP A 229 -9.41 -3.66 -23.85
C ASP A 229 -9.52 -4.99 -23.09
N SER A 230 -9.82 -4.97 -21.81
CA SER A 230 -9.59 -6.11 -20.90
C SER A 230 -10.82 -6.59 -20.11
N ILE A 231 -12.02 -6.03 -20.32
CA ILE A 231 -13.21 -6.38 -19.53
C ILE A 231 -13.59 -7.87 -19.63
N SER A 232 -13.31 -8.49 -20.79
CA SER A 232 -13.58 -9.91 -21.04
C SER A 232 -12.59 -10.87 -20.37
N ASP A 233 -11.41 -10.38 -19.97
CA ASP A 233 -10.43 -11.15 -19.23
C ASP A 233 -10.78 -11.13 -17.74
N LEU A 234 -11.34 -12.23 -17.23
CA LEU A 234 -11.79 -12.38 -15.84
C LEU A 234 -10.66 -12.27 -14.80
N LYS A 235 -9.39 -12.27 -15.23
CA LYS A 235 -8.21 -12.25 -14.36
C LYS A 235 -7.39 -10.98 -14.46
N SER A 236 -7.64 -10.12 -15.46
CA SER A 236 -6.91 -8.86 -15.65
C SER A 236 -7.02 -7.96 -14.42
N GLU A 237 -5.99 -7.17 -14.13
CA GLU A 237 -5.92 -6.25 -13.00
C GLU A 237 -5.42 -4.88 -13.42
N PHE A 238 -6.12 -3.85 -13.01
CA PHE A 238 -5.75 -2.46 -13.15
C PHE A 238 -4.90 -2.05 -11.94
N LEU A 239 -3.59 -2.05 -12.12
CA LEU A 239 -2.60 -1.90 -11.03
C LEU A 239 -2.02 -0.48 -10.97
N ILE A 240 -1.83 0.06 -9.77
CA ILE A 240 -1.23 1.38 -9.55
C ILE A 240 0.18 1.52 -10.14
N PRO A 241 1.11 0.56 -10.01
CA PRO A 241 2.43 0.71 -10.64
C PRO A 241 2.36 0.90 -12.15
N SER A 242 1.43 0.22 -12.84
CA SER A 242 1.22 0.40 -14.28
C SER A 242 0.66 1.77 -14.62
N VAL A 243 -0.31 2.26 -13.82
CA VAL A 243 -0.86 3.63 -13.95
C VAL A 243 0.25 4.66 -13.80
N ILE A 244 1.09 4.54 -12.79
CA ILE A 244 2.18 5.47 -12.50
C ILE A 244 3.21 5.48 -13.64
N ASN A 245 3.63 4.31 -14.12
CA ASN A 245 4.57 4.22 -15.24
C ASN A 245 4.02 4.90 -16.49
N ASP A 246 2.75 4.68 -16.84
CA ASP A 246 2.09 5.30 -17.98
C ASP A 246 2.03 6.84 -17.87
N LEU A 247 1.72 7.36 -16.67
CA LEU A 247 1.70 8.80 -16.40
C LEU A 247 3.09 9.43 -16.48
N ILE A 248 4.13 8.74 -16.02
CA ILE A 248 5.54 9.18 -16.13
C ILE A 248 5.99 9.16 -17.59
N GLU A 249 5.78 8.06 -18.30
CA GLU A 249 6.19 7.87 -19.69
C GLU A 249 5.58 8.94 -20.62
N LYS A 250 4.30 9.26 -20.39
CA LYS A 250 3.58 10.32 -21.13
C LYS A 250 3.89 11.73 -20.65
N ASN A 251 4.79 11.91 -19.67
CA ASN A 251 5.12 13.21 -19.05
C ASN A 251 3.89 13.96 -18.51
N ILE A 252 2.87 13.24 -18.00
CA ILE A 252 1.66 13.81 -17.41
C ILE A 252 1.90 14.15 -15.95
N GLU A 253 2.52 13.22 -15.20
CA GLU A 253 2.82 13.41 -13.78
C GLU A 253 4.27 13.06 -13.48
N LYS A 254 4.77 13.63 -12.38
CA LYS A 254 6.06 13.32 -11.79
C LYS A 254 5.87 12.73 -10.41
N VAL A 255 6.71 11.75 -10.07
CA VAL A 255 6.68 11.11 -8.77
C VAL A 255 8.00 11.35 -8.04
N LYS A 256 7.93 11.98 -6.88
CA LYS A 256 9.10 12.18 -6.01
C LYS A 256 9.42 10.91 -5.24
N VAL A 257 10.66 10.45 -5.33
CA VAL A 257 11.16 9.31 -4.57
C VAL A 257 11.66 9.81 -3.22
N LEU A 258 10.98 9.43 -2.15
CA LEU A 258 11.30 9.77 -0.77
C LEU A 258 11.90 8.53 -0.09
N LYS A 259 13.20 8.57 0.18
CA LYS A 259 13.88 7.45 0.83
C LYS A 259 13.52 7.40 2.31
N THR A 260 13.21 6.22 2.81
CA THR A 260 13.02 5.95 4.23
C THR A 260 14.08 4.98 4.76
N GLN A 261 14.43 5.13 6.04
CA GLN A 261 15.25 4.16 6.76
C GLN A 261 14.43 3.12 7.53
N SER A 262 13.09 3.29 7.54
CA SER A 262 12.18 2.33 8.17
C SER A 262 12.39 0.93 7.63
N THR A 263 12.24 -0.06 8.49
CA THR A 263 12.13 -1.46 8.10
C THR A 263 10.70 -1.71 7.63
N TRP A 264 10.58 -2.40 6.50
CA TRP A 264 9.31 -2.91 6.02
C TRP A 264 9.22 -4.40 6.34
N PHE A 265 8.05 -4.85 6.76
CA PHE A 265 7.70 -6.26 6.82
C PHE A 265 6.20 -6.46 6.63
N GLY A 266 5.80 -7.63 6.18
CA GLY A 266 4.40 -7.97 5.93
C GLY A 266 4.15 -9.44 6.19
N VAL A 267 2.89 -9.83 6.27
CA VAL A 267 2.47 -11.23 6.42
C VAL A 267 2.08 -11.75 5.04
N THR A 268 3.00 -12.43 4.36
CA THR A 268 2.73 -13.08 3.07
C THR A 268 2.32 -14.54 3.29
N TYR A 269 3.03 -15.23 4.17
CA TYR A 269 2.81 -16.61 4.57
C TYR A 269 2.39 -16.69 6.04
N VAL A 270 1.76 -17.78 6.43
CA VAL A 270 1.39 -18.01 7.86
C VAL A 270 2.62 -17.99 8.77
N GLU A 271 3.74 -18.49 8.25
CA GLU A 271 5.03 -18.57 8.93
C GLU A 271 5.63 -17.18 9.23
N ASP A 272 5.31 -16.17 8.42
CA ASP A 272 5.80 -14.80 8.62
C ASP A 272 5.23 -14.17 9.90
N LYS A 273 4.12 -14.68 10.43
CA LYS A 273 3.46 -14.12 11.61
C LYS A 273 4.40 -14.08 12.83
N ALA A 274 5.11 -15.16 13.11
CA ALA A 274 6.03 -15.23 14.23
C ALA A 274 7.18 -14.22 14.09
N PHE A 275 7.67 -14.00 12.88
CA PHE A 275 8.68 -12.98 12.57
C PHE A 275 8.10 -11.58 12.81
N VAL A 276 6.91 -11.28 12.30
CA VAL A 276 6.25 -9.98 12.47
C VAL A 276 6.01 -9.68 13.96
N GLU A 277 5.52 -10.64 14.75
CA GLU A 277 5.34 -10.50 16.19
C GLU A 277 6.67 -10.21 16.92
N SER A 278 7.76 -10.86 16.49
CA SER A 278 9.10 -10.60 17.03
C SER A 278 9.57 -9.17 16.73
N GLN A 279 9.41 -8.72 15.47
CA GLN A 279 9.78 -7.36 15.07
C GLN A 279 8.98 -6.29 15.82
N ILE A 280 7.68 -6.46 15.96
CA ILE A 280 6.82 -5.55 16.74
C ILE A 280 7.27 -5.51 18.20
N LYS A 281 7.59 -6.66 18.80
CA LYS A 281 8.09 -6.73 20.17
C LYS A 281 9.41 -5.99 20.34
N GLU A 282 10.34 -6.12 19.41
CA GLU A 282 11.60 -5.39 19.41
C GLU A 282 11.39 -3.88 19.33
N LEU A 283 10.48 -3.42 18.45
CA LEU A 283 10.12 -2.01 18.30
C LEU A 283 9.47 -1.43 19.57
N ILE A 284 8.66 -2.22 20.29
CA ILE A 284 8.12 -1.82 21.58
C ILE A 284 9.23 -1.77 22.66
N GLN A 285 10.11 -2.76 22.70
CA GLN A 285 11.22 -2.81 23.66
C GLN A 285 12.23 -1.69 23.47
N SER A 286 12.47 -1.26 22.22
CA SER A 286 13.33 -0.10 21.92
C SER A 286 12.70 1.25 22.25
N GLY A 287 11.40 1.28 22.60
CA GLY A 287 10.64 2.50 22.88
C GLY A 287 10.13 3.24 21.63
N GLU A 288 10.25 2.63 20.43
CA GLU A 288 9.69 3.22 19.19
C GLU A 288 8.15 3.25 19.23
N TYR A 289 7.53 2.22 19.83
CA TYR A 289 6.10 2.17 20.10
C TYR A 289 5.80 1.96 21.59
N PRO A 290 4.70 2.54 22.09
CA PRO A 290 4.22 2.24 23.44
C PRO A 290 3.68 0.81 23.50
N VAL A 291 3.55 0.28 24.71
CA VAL A 291 2.97 -1.07 24.95
C VAL A 291 1.51 -1.14 24.48
N SER A 292 0.76 -0.04 24.54
CA SER A 292 -0.60 0.10 24.00
C SER A 292 -0.64 1.31 23.08
N LEU A 293 -1.13 1.15 21.85
CA LEU A 293 -1.16 2.22 20.85
C LEU A 293 -2.27 3.25 21.09
N PHE A 294 -3.44 2.81 21.60
CA PHE A 294 -4.66 3.61 21.73
C PHE A 294 -5.31 3.48 23.12
#